data_cfceaefa892429513cf9ad356fb766cb
#
_entry.id   cfceaefa892429513cf9ad356fb766cb
#
_cell.length_a   1.000
_cell.length_b   1.000
_cell.length_c   1.000
_cell.angle_alpha   90.00
_cell.angle_beta   90.00
_cell.angle_gamma   90.00
#
_symmetry.space_group_name_H-M   'P 1'
#
loop_
_entity.id
_entity.type
_entity.pdbx_description
1 polymer ?
#
loop_
_entity_poly.entity_id
_entity_poly.type
_entity_poly.pdbx_seq_one_letter_code
_entity_poly.pdbx_strand_id
1 'polypeptide(L)'
;MFEKLKLRGQLIKAFRTAEIYRVIKRGDRTSYQFPKIHQIDHHINYTRYAFSLLNGIDPELLTKKRWALRQVLGSNIEINGSLKNFSITVHHKSLPKMLNY
;
A
#
# COMPACT_ATOMS: atom_id res chain seq x y z
N MET A 1 -14.39 12.33 0.90
CA MET A 1 -13.22 13.05 0.46
C MET A 1 -12.06 12.98 1.44
N PHE A 2 -12.29 13.29 2.68
CA PHE A 2 -11.25 13.18 3.70
C PHE A 2 -10.77 11.76 3.88
N GLU A 3 -11.68 10.82 3.70
CA GLU A 3 -11.33 9.42 3.84
C GLU A 3 -10.27 8.97 2.85
N LYS A 4 -10.39 9.42 1.60
CA LYS A 4 -9.42 9.04 0.59
C LYS A 4 -8.06 9.62 0.87
N LEU A 5 -8.00 10.83 1.43
CA LEU A 5 -6.74 11.43 1.82
C LEU A 5 -6.08 10.65 2.94
N LYS A 6 -6.88 10.21 3.90
CA LYS A 6 -6.40 9.39 4.99
C LYS A 6 -5.86 8.07 4.48
N LEU A 7 -6.60 7.43 3.58
CA LEU A 7 -6.21 6.15 3.03
C LEU A 7 -4.94 6.26 2.22
N ARG A 8 -4.84 7.34 1.43
CA ARG A 8 -3.63 7.57 0.66
C ARG A 8 -2.43 7.74 1.59
N GLY A 9 -2.61 8.48 2.67
CA GLY A 9 -1.55 8.68 3.64
C GLY A 9 -1.12 7.37 4.30
N GLN A 10 -2.08 6.49 4.57
CA GLN A 10 -1.76 5.20 5.14
C GLN A 10 -0.97 4.33 4.19
N LEU A 11 -1.32 4.36 2.90
CA LEU A 11 -0.59 3.58 1.92
C LEU A 11 0.84 4.10 1.78
N ILE A 12 1.02 5.42 1.75
CA ILE A 12 2.34 6.01 1.70
C ILE A 12 3.14 5.60 2.93
N LYS A 13 2.51 5.61 4.09
CA LYS A 13 3.17 5.18 5.33
C LYS A 13 3.58 3.71 5.23
N ALA A 14 2.74 2.89 4.63
CA ALA A 14 3.05 1.48 4.45
C ALA A 14 4.25 1.30 3.53
N PHE A 15 4.28 2.05 2.43
CA PHE A 15 5.43 1.99 1.52
C PHE A 15 6.70 2.45 2.22
N ARG A 16 6.60 3.48 3.05
CA ARG A 16 7.76 3.98 3.79
C ARG A 16 8.28 2.91 4.76
N THR A 17 7.38 2.28 5.47
CA THR A 17 7.75 1.24 6.43
C THR A 17 8.36 0.05 5.73
N ALA A 18 7.85 -0.30 4.56
CA ALA A 18 8.35 -1.41 3.77
C ALA A 18 9.56 -1.03 2.93
N GLU A 19 9.94 0.26 2.94
CA GLU A 19 11.05 0.76 2.16
C GLU A 19 10.86 0.55 0.65
N ILE A 20 9.62 0.69 0.22
CA ILE A 20 9.29 0.60 -1.20
C ILE A 20 9.22 2.01 -1.76
N TYR A 21 10.38 2.57 -2.07
CA TYR A 21 10.50 3.91 -2.62
C TYR A 21 11.86 4.07 -3.27
N ARG A 22 12.00 5.15 -4.02
CA ARG A 22 13.26 5.48 -4.66
C ARG A 22 13.83 6.72 -3.99
N VAL A 23 15.13 6.68 -3.72
CA VAL A 23 15.81 7.80 -3.11
C VAL A 23 16.42 8.65 -4.22
N ILE A 24 16.10 9.93 -4.20
CA ILE A 24 16.64 10.88 -5.16
C ILE A 24 17.50 11.88 -4.42
N LYS A 25 18.76 11.93 -4.79
CA LYS A 25 19.70 12.87 -4.18
C LYS A 25 20.10 13.93 -5.20
N ARG A 26 19.94 15.20 -4.79
CA ARG A 26 20.33 16.33 -5.61
C ARG A 26 21.09 17.30 -4.72
N GLY A 27 22.41 17.30 -4.85
CA GLY A 27 23.25 18.11 -3.99
C GLY A 27 23.08 17.71 -2.55
N ASP A 28 22.69 18.64 -1.71
CA ASP A 28 22.50 18.39 -0.29
C ASP A 28 21.11 17.86 0.04
N ARG A 29 20.25 17.75 -0.96
CA ARG A 29 18.87 17.37 -0.73
C ARG A 29 18.64 15.90 -1.01
N THR A 30 17.89 15.29 -0.14
CA THR A 30 17.45 13.91 -0.32
C THR A 30 15.94 13.89 -0.33
N SER A 31 15.36 13.30 -1.37
CA SER A 31 13.92 13.16 -1.42
C SER A 31 13.56 11.72 -1.74
N TYR A 32 12.33 11.36 -1.39
CA TYR A 32 11.85 10.00 -1.59
C TYR A 32 10.70 10.02 -2.57
N GLN A 33 10.72 9.08 -3.50
CA GLN A 33 9.69 8.96 -4.49
C GLN A 33 8.97 7.65 -4.29
N PHE A 34 7.66 7.75 -4.02
CA PHE A 34 6.84 6.57 -3.73
C PHE A 34 6.09 6.10 -4.98
N PRO A 35 5.63 4.86 -5.00
CA PRO A 35 4.82 4.39 -6.11
C PRO A 35 3.63 5.30 -6.34
N LYS A 36 3.23 5.42 -7.59
CA LYS A 36 2.14 6.31 -7.95
C LYS A 36 0.80 5.63 -7.68
N ILE A 37 -0.01 6.28 -6.88
CA ILE A 37 -1.34 5.76 -6.55
C ILE A 37 -2.33 6.27 -7.57
N HIS A 38 -2.98 5.34 -8.28
CA HIS A 38 -3.93 5.68 -9.33
C HIS A 38 -5.35 5.79 -8.83
N GLN A 39 -5.73 4.90 -7.92
CA GLN A 39 -7.10 4.83 -7.50
C GLN A 39 -7.21 4.17 -6.14
N ILE A 40 -8.16 4.64 -5.36
CA ILE A 40 -8.47 4.04 -4.07
C ILE A 40 -9.97 3.79 -4.05
N ASP A 41 -10.34 2.52 -3.91
CA ASP A 41 -11.73 2.13 -3.80
C ASP A 41 -11.99 1.67 -2.37
N HIS A 42 -12.81 2.41 -1.67
CA HIS A 42 -13.12 2.13 -0.28
C HIS A 42 -14.53 1.58 -0.16
N HIS A 43 -14.62 0.35 0.34
CA HIS A 43 -15.89 -0.34 0.53
C HIS A 43 -15.99 -0.80 1.97
N ILE A 44 -17.20 -1.20 2.33
CA ILE A 44 -17.46 -1.64 3.70
C ILE A 44 -16.62 -2.87 4.05
N ASN A 45 -16.44 -3.76 3.09
CA ASN A 45 -15.75 -5.03 3.32
C ASN A 45 -14.28 -5.00 2.97
N TYR A 46 -13.87 -4.03 2.17
CA TYR A 46 -12.47 -3.98 1.74
C TYR A 46 -12.12 -2.59 1.21
N THR A 47 -10.83 -2.35 1.16
CA THR A 47 -10.29 -1.15 0.51
C THR A 47 -9.24 -1.62 -0.48
N ARG A 48 -9.34 -1.16 -1.71
CA ARG A 48 -8.40 -1.53 -2.75
C ARG A 48 -7.60 -0.32 -3.18
N TYR A 49 -6.28 -0.49 -3.20
CA TYR A 49 -5.37 0.55 -3.66
C TYR A 49 -4.73 0.10 -4.96
N ALA A 50 -4.93 0.86 -6.03
CA ALA A 50 -4.30 0.58 -7.32
C ALA A 50 -3.13 1.55 -7.49
N PHE A 51 -1.97 1.01 -7.81
CA PHE A 51 -0.76 1.83 -7.92
C PHE A 51 0.20 1.25 -8.96
N SER A 52 1.18 2.05 -9.33
CA SER A 52 2.24 1.63 -10.25
C SER A 52 3.58 1.76 -9.55
N LEU A 53 4.43 0.76 -9.74
CA LEU A 53 5.78 0.82 -9.22
C LEU A 53 6.65 1.72 -10.09
N LEU A 54 7.60 2.37 -9.46
CA LEU A 54 8.56 3.21 -10.18
C LEU A 54 9.59 2.34 -10.87
N ASN A 55 10.21 2.90 -11.91
CA ASN A 55 11.31 2.23 -12.57
C ASN A 55 12.44 1.99 -11.58
N GLY A 56 13.02 0.82 -11.63
CA GLY A 56 14.13 0.48 -10.76
C GLY A 56 13.73 -0.14 -9.44
N ILE A 57 12.42 -0.23 -9.18
CA ILE A 57 11.96 -0.91 -7.97
C ILE A 57 11.56 -2.33 -8.33
N ASP A 58 12.15 -3.27 -7.61
CA ASP A 58 11.89 -4.69 -7.81
C ASP A 58 10.47 -5.04 -7.34
N PRO A 59 9.62 -5.56 -8.23
CA PRO A 59 8.27 -5.96 -7.83
C PRO A 59 8.24 -7.00 -6.71
N GLU A 60 9.29 -7.78 -6.58
CA GLU A 60 9.35 -8.77 -5.52
C GLU A 60 9.40 -8.15 -4.13
N LEU A 61 9.73 -6.86 -4.05
CA LEU A 61 9.71 -6.18 -2.77
C LEU A 61 8.32 -6.21 -2.14
N LEU A 62 7.28 -6.20 -2.96
CA LEU A 62 5.93 -6.28 -2.44
C LEU A 62 5.70 -7.56 -1.66
N THR A 63 6.28 -8.66 -2.14
CA THR A 63 6.16 -9.93 -1.44
C THR A 63 7.13 -10.01 -0.26
N LYS A 64 8.37 -9.59 -0.48
CA LYS A 64 9.38 -9.65 0.56
C LYS A 64 9.07 -8.76 1.74
N LYS A 65 8.46 -7.62 1.47
CA LYS A 65 8.13 -6.65 2.52
C LYS A 65 6.65 -6.68 2.89
N ARG A 66 5.99 -7.77 2.56
CA ARG A 66 4.57 -7.91 2.86
C ARG A 66 4.29 -7.74 4.36
N TRP A 67 5.21 -8.21 5.19
CA TRP A 67 5.03 -8.09 6.63
C TRP A 67 4.92 -6.64 7.08
N ALA A 68 5.69 -5.75 6.45
CA ALA A 68 5.67 -4.34 6.80
C ALA A 68 4.37 -3.68 6.31
N LEU A 69 3.92 -4.08 5.13
CA LEU A 69 2.64 -3.57 4.61
C LEU A 69 1.50 -3.99 5.54
N ARG A 70 1.57 -5.21 6.04
CA ARG A 70 0.54 -5.70 6.94
C ARG A 70 0.53 -4.96 8.27
N GLN A 71 1.67 -4.51 8.72
CA GLN A 71 1.75 -3.76 9.97
C GLN A 71 0.99 -2.44 9.90
N VAL A 72 0.98 -1.82 8.74
CA VAL A 72 0.34 -0.52 8.57
C VAL A 72 -1.09 -0.66 8.09
N LEU A 73 -1.31 -1.52 7.11
CA LEU A 73 -2.61 -1.62 6.44
C LEU A 73 -3.55 -2.63 7.09
N GLY A 74 -3.00 -3.63 7.77
CA GLY A 74 -3.81 -4.67 8.37
C GLY A 74 -3.28 -6.04 8.01
N SER A 75 -3.66 -7.03 8.81
CA SER A 75 -3.12 -8.37 8.66
C SER A 75 -3.70 -9.13 7.46
N ASN A 76 -4.83 -8.70 6.96
CA ASN A 76 -5.52 -9.43 5.90
C ASN A 76 -5.46 -8.65 4.59
N ILE A 77 -4.31 -8.72 3.95
CA ILE A 77 -4.09 -8.01 2.68
C ILE A 77 -3.82 -8.99 1.57
N GLU A 78 -4.15 -8.56 0.37
CA GLU A 78 -3.95 -9.36 -0.83
C GLU A 78 -3.28 -8.47 -1.87
N ILE A 79 -2.17 -8.96 -2.43
CA ILE A 79 -1.40 -8.20 -3.41
C ILE A 79 -1.53 -8.88 -4.76
N ASN A 80 -2.02 -8.13 -5.74
CA ASN A 80 -2.20 -8.65 -7.10
C ASN A 80 -1.58 -7.69 -8.10
N GLY A 81 -1.25 -8.24 -9.26
CA GLY A 81 -0.73 -7.42 -10.34
C GLY A 81 0.46 -8.06 -11.01
N SER A 82 0.96 -7.36 -12.01
CA SER A 82 2.12 -7.81 -12.76
C SER A 82 2.83 -6.63 -13.38
N LEU A 83 4.12 -6.81 -13.65
CA LEU A 83 4.97 -5.78 -14.26
C LEU A 83 5.02 -4.53 -13.39
N LYS A 84 4.26 -3.51 -13.74
CA LYS A 84 4.28 -2.24 -13.01
C LYS A 84 2.98 -1.92 -12.31
N ASN A 85 1.89 -2.50 -12.77
CA ASN A 85 0.56 -2.17 -12.24
C ASN A 85 0.14 -3.20 -11.20
N PHE A 86 -0.09 -2.72 -9.99
CA PHE A 86 -0.39 -3.57 -8.86
C PHE A 86 -1.58 -3.04 -8.08
N SER A 87 -2.16 -3.91 -7.29
CA SER A 87 -3.20 -3.49 -6.35
C SER A 87 -3.00 -4.21 -5.03
N ILE A 88 -3.30 -3.50 -3.96
CA ILE A 88 -3.33 -4.07 -2.63
C ILE A 88 -4.76 -3.98 -2.13
N THR A 89 -5.34 -5.11 -1.79
CA THR A 89 -6.69 -5.14 -1.24
C THR A 89 -6.59 -5.46 0.24
N VAL A 90 -7.12 -4.56 1.05
CA VAL A 90 -7.17 -4.74 2.50
C VAL A 90 -8.56 -5.17 2.87
N HIS A 91 -8.70 -6.37 3.38
CA HIS A 91 -10.00 -6.89 3.77
C HIS A 91 -10.32 -6.50 5.20
N HIS A 92 -11.45 -5.84 5.37
CA HIS A 92 -11.89 -5.42 6.70
C HIS A 92 -12.66 -6.56 7.34
N LYS A 93 -12.20 -6.99 8.49
CA LYS A 93 -12.92 -7.99 9.25
C LYS A 93 -14.03 -7.33 9.99
N SER A 94 -15.14 -7.51 9.47
CA SER A 94 -16.28 -7.15 10.28
C SER A 94 -16.68 -8.35 11.04
N LEU A 95 -16.65 -8.71 11.69
CA LEU A 95 -16.90 -9.78 12.11
C LEU A 95 -17.74 -10.14 12.87
N PRO A 96 -18.16 -10.25 12.82
CA PRO A 96 -18.65 -10.55 13.37
C PRO A 96 -18.67 -11.35 13.83
N LYS A 97 -18.53 -11.45 13.80
CA LYS A 97 -18.48 -12.06 14.18
C LYS A 97 -18.53 -12.49 14.81
N MET A 98 -18.55 -12.42 15.02
CA MET A 98 -18.53 -12.76 15.65
C MET A 98 -18.91 -12.95 16.20
N LEU A 99 -19.09 -12.95 16.28
CA LEU A 99 -19.49 -13.25 16.89
C LEU A 99 -20.02 -13.73 17.40
N ASN A 100 -20.33 -13.75 17.33
CA ASN A 100 -20.81 -14.22 17.88
C ASN A 100 -20.74 -14.86 18.47
N TYR A 101 -20.56 -14.87 18.55
CA TYR A 101 -20.42 -15.46 19.28
C TYR A 101 -20.59 -15.58 19.96
#